data_d91071caae47bbb4ccb835da9f8f3f91
#
_entry.id   d91071caae47bbb4ccb835da9f8f3f91
#
_cell.length_a   1.000
_cell.length_b   1.000
_cell.length_c   1.000
_cell.angle_alpha   90.00
_cell.angle_beta   90.00
_cell.angle_gamma   90.00
#
_symmetry.space_group_name_H-M   'P 1'
#
loop_
_entity.id
_entity.type
_entity.pdbx_description
1 polymer ?
#
loop_
_entity_poly.entity_id
_entity_poly.type
_entity_poly.pdbx_seq_one_letter_code
_entity_poly.pdbx_strand_id
1 'polypeptide(L)'
;MPDTSAANQLFTLLETLRRRERHSLSPCATLSAAAVRRRAEERPAYRQPFALDADRILHSRAYTRYIDKTQVFSLVANDHISHRVLHVQLVSRIARTIGRFLRLNEDLLEAIALGHDIGHPPFGHPGEEYLSELCQENGLSPFQHNVQSVRFLDRLERGGRGWNLTVQTLDGILCHDGESDRASLAPGPEIDCRGFDEKFFIKERGPGLDLPPATAEGCVVRLADVIAYVGRDIEDAIVLGLIARSDIPAECRRLLGDSNGQIVYHLVTDVIMHSHLPESPADGNIGIGFSEEIAEALRALKTFNYERIYHAPETRRPQPGIRACYRALFEHHLAQFRRDGGKIRAETEAAAQTRDFIAGMTDDYFLSQAKDIGCAVPEKR
;
A
#
# COMPACT_ATOMS: atom_id res chain seq x y z
N MET A 1 34.34 14.91 14.10
CA MET A 1 34.39 14.73 12.63
C MET A 1 34.64 13.25 12.39
N PRO A 2 33.87 12.53 11.57
CA PRO A 2 34.30 11.19 11.20
C PRO A 2 35.64 11.28 10.47
N ASP A 3 36.50 10.33 10.74
CA ASP A 3 37.82 10.21 10.12
C ASP A 3 37.64 10.23 8.58
N THR A 4 38.31 11.17 7.92
CA THR A 4 38.24 11.36 6.46
C THR A 4 38.64 10.08 5.71
N SER A 5 39.48 9.25 6.31
CA SER A 5 39.89 7.94 5.80
C SER A 5 38.74 6.94 5.77
N ALA A 6 37.96 6.83 6.88
CA ALA A 6 36.81 5.94 6.98
C ALA A 6 35.67 6.36 6.05
N ALA A 7 35.45 7.67 5.88
CA ALA A 7 34.44 8.18 4.95
C ALA A 7 34.79 7.87 3.48
N ASN A 8 36.08 8.00 3.08
CA ASN A 8 36.55 7.68 1.75
C ASN A 8 36.47 6.16 1.47
N GLN A 9 36.81 5.32 2.47
CA GLN A 9 36.66 3.87 2.35
C GLN A 9 35.22 3.45 2.16
N LEU A 10 34.28 4.03 2.94
CA LEU A 10 32.85 3.77 2.82
C LEU A 10 32.31 4.17 1.45
N PHE A 11 32.74 5.32 0.93
CA PHE A 11 32.37 5.76 -0.43
C PHE A 11 32.83 4.76 -1.49
N THR A 12 34.08 4.26 -1.40
CA THR A 12 34.61 3.24 -2.34
C THR A 12 33.80 1.94 -2.29
N LEU A 13 33.38 1.51 -1.10
CA LEU A 13 32.55 0.33 -0.94
C LEU A 13 31.15 0.55 -1.56
N LEU A 14 30.56 1.72 -1.36
CA LEU A 14 29.27 2.07 -1.96
C LEU A 14 29.32 2.09 -3.49
N GLU A 15 30.38 2.65 -4.08
CA GLU A 15 30.58 2.61 -5.53
C GLU A 15 30.76 1.16 -6.06
N THR A 16 31.35 0.30 -5.26
CA THR A 16 31.45 -1.13 -5.59
C THR A 16 30.09 -1.81 -5.59
N LEU A 17 29.22 -1.50 -4.62
CA LEU A 17 27.83 -1.99 -4.59
C LEU A 17 27.05 -1.50 -5.81
N ARG A 18 27.12 -0.20 -6.16
CA ARG A 18 26.49 0.37 -7.34
C ARG A 18 26.95 -0.27 -8.65
N ARG A 19 28.23 -0.64 -8.72
CA ARG A 19 28.78 -1.35 -9.89
C ARG A 19 28.21 -2.77 -9.98
N ARG A 20 28.12 -3.50 -8.87
CA ARG A 20 27.50 -4.84 -8.81
C ARG A 20 26.03 -4.76 -9.22
N GLU A 21 25.28 -3.79 -8.71
CA GLU A 21 23.90 -3.54 -9.06
C GLU A 21 23.73 -3.40 -10.58
N ARG A 22 24.50 -2.54 -11.24
CA ARG A 22 24.48 -2.36 -12.71
C ARG A 22 24.77 -3.63 -13.51
N HIS A 23 25.54 -4.57 -12.96
CA HIS A 23 25.86 -5.84 -13.65
C HIS A 23 24.85 -6.95 -13.38
N SER A 24 24.19 -6.93 -12.24
CA SER A 24 23.30 -8.00 -11.79
C SER A 24 21.83 -7.74 -12.15
N LEU A 25 21.40 -6.49 -12.17
CA LEU A 25 20.01 -6.15 -12.47
C LEU A 25 19.71 -6.18 -13.97
N SER A 26 18.41 -6.36 -14.28
CA SER A 26 17.88 -6.20 -15.63
C SER A 26 18.13 -4.77 -16.15
N PRO A 27 18.35 -4.55 -17.44
CA PRO A 27 18.37 -3.21 -18.03
C PRO A 27 17.06 -2.43 -17.81
N CYS A 28 15.97 -3.12 -17.52
CA CYS A 28 14.66 -2.53 -17.21
C CYS A 28 14.43 -2.21 -15.73
N ALA A 29 15.39 -2.56 -14.86
CA ALA A 29 15.30 -2.32 -13.43
C ALA A 29 15.68 -0.87 -13.09
N THR A 30 15.08 -0.35 -12.04
CA THR A 30 15.39 0.97 -11.51
C THR A 30 16.67 0.93 -10.69
N LEU A 31 17.77 1.48 -11.23
CA LEU A 31 19.03 1.53 -10.52
C LEU A 31 19.01 2.53 -9.36
N SER A 32 19.68 2.23 -8.27
CA SER A 32 19.85 3.16 -7.12
C SER A 32 20.48 4.49 -7.52
N ALA A 33 21.29 4.52 -8.58
CA ALA A 33 21.88 5.73 -9.12
C ALA A 33 20.86 6.66 -9.80
N ALA A 34 19.70 6.14 -10.22
CA ALA A 34 18.60 6.88 -10.83
C ALA A 34 17.58 7.40 -9.81
N ALA A 35 17.80 7.19 -8.51
CA ALA A 35 16.91 7.63 -7.45
C ALA A 35 16.78 9.15 -7.39
N VAL A 36 15.56 9.67 -7.42
CA VAL A 36 15.24 11.10 -7.38
C VAL A 36 14.60 11.45 -6.04
N ARG A 37 15.14 12.47 -5.35
CA ARG A 37 14.60 13.01 -4.09
C ARG A 37 14.27 14.49 -4.23
N ARG A 38 13.27 14.96 -3.48
CA ARG A 38 12.90 16.38 -3.46
C ARG A 38 13.99 17.27 -2.88
N ARG A 39 14.70 16.77 -1.87
CA ARG A 39 15.76 17.51 -1.19
C ARG A 39 17.07 16.73 -1.28
N ALA A 40 18.14 17.42 -1.62
CA ALA A 40 19.48 16.83 -1.58
C ALA A 40 19.82 16.34 -0.16
N GLU A 41 20.51 15.21 -0.06
CA GLU A 41 21.02 14.69 1.21
C GLU A 41 22.41 15.28 1.46
N GLU A 42 22.59 15.90 2.61
CA GLU A 42 23.85 16.59 2.97
C GLU A 42 25.04 15.63 3.21
N ARG A 43 24.75 14.37 3.50
CA ARG A 43 25.77 13.36 3.78
C ARG A 43 25.59 12.13 2.91
N PRO A 44 26.67 11.58 2.33
CA PRO A 44 26.59 10.29 1.67
C PRO A 44 26.12 9.24 2.67
N ALA A 45 24.94 8.65 2.42
CA ALA A 45 24.44 7.57 3.22
C ALA A 45 25.26 6.31 2.95
N TYR A 46 25.48 5.49 3.98
CA TYR A 46 26.07 4.15 3.79
C TYR A 46 25.09 3.16 3.15
N ARG A 47 23.81 3.51 3.11
CA ARG A 47 22.73 2.76 2.44
C ARG A 47 22.49 3.30 1.05
N GLN A 48 22.10 2.41 0.15
CA GLN A 48 21.55 2.83 -1.15
C GLN A 48 20.20 3.56 -0.95
N PRO A 49 19.80 4.42 -1.91
CA PRO A 49 18.60 5.29 -1.71
C PRO A 49 17.32 4.53 -1.37
N PHE A 50 17.02 3.42 -2.04
CA PHE A 50 15.80 2.67 -1.83
C PHE A 50 15.82 1.88 -0.52
N ALA A 51 16.96 1.31 -0.13
CA ALA A 51 17.14 0.72 1.18
C ALA A 51 16.94 1.75 2.32
N LEU A 52 17.41 2.99 2.11
CA LEU A 52 17.16 4.08 3.05
C LEU A 52 15.67 4.45 3.10
N ASP A 53 14.94 4.34 1.99
CA ASP A 53 13.50 4.57 1.98
C ASP A 53 12.74 3.52 2.80
N ALA A 54 13.08 2.24 2.64
CA ALA A 54 12.52 1.15 3.44
C ALA A 54 12.75 1.39 4.95
N ASP A 55 13.98 1.76 5.35
CA ASP A 55 14.28 2.11 6.74
C ASP A 55 13.44 3.29 7.24
N ARG A 56 13.30 4.35 6.43
CA ARG A 56 12.50 5.54 6.79
C ARG A 56 11.04 5.20 6.99
N ILE A 57 10.49 4.34 6.15
CA ILE A 57 9.11 3.86 6.26
C ILE A 57 8.94 3.06 7.54
N LEU A 58 9.83 2.11 7.83
CA LEU A 58 9.81 1.31 9.07
C LEU A 58 9.89 2.17 10.33
N HIS A 59 10.64 3.28 10.30
CA HIS A 59 10.76 4.22 11.41
C HIS A 59 9.64 5.27 11.48
N SER A 60 8.69 5.26 10.55
CA SER A 60 7.55 6.19 10.58
C SER A 60 6.54 5.80 11.67
N ARG A 61 5.87 6.80 12.25
CA ARG A 61 4.77 6.56 13.19
C ARG A 61 3.58 5.90 12.50
N ALA A 62 3.38 6.22 11.22
CA ALA A 62 2.33 5.62 10.43
C ALA A 62 2.54 4.11 10.26
N TYR A 63 3.78 3.63 10.07
CA TYR A 63 4.09 2.21 10.02
C TYR A 63 3.79 1.49 11.35
N THR A 64 4.15 2.10 12.49
CA THR A 64 3.90 1.52 13.80
C THR A 64 2.41 1.21 14.03
N ARG A 65 1.51 1.99 13.44
CA ARG A 65 0.06 1.82 13.57
C ARG A 65 -0.52 0.62 12.82
N TYR A 66 0.24 0.01 11.91
CA TYR A 66 -0.19 -1.23 11.22
C TYR A 66 -0.51 -2.39 12.17
N ILE A 67 0.12 -2.42 13.34
CA ILE A 67 -0.04 -3.50 14.33
C ILE A 67 -1.52 -3.61 14.76
N ASP A 68 -2.18 -2.46 14.94
CA ASP A 68 -3.54 -2.36 15.45
C ASP A 68 -4.55 -1.92 14.37
N LYS A 69 -4.29 -2.24 13.10
CA LYS A 69 -5.24 -2.07 11.99
C LYS A 69 -5.63 -3.43 11.44
N THR A 70 -6.93 -3.70 11.34
CA THR A 70 -7.43 -4.91 10.71
C THR A 70 -7.21 -4.90 9.20
N GLN A 71 -7.07 -6.09 8.60
CA GLN A 71 -7.00 -6.24 7.15
C GLN A 71 -8.41 -6.26 6.55
N VAL A 72 -9.21 -7.28 6.85
CA VAL A 72 -10.56 -7.48 6.33
C VAL A 72 -11.59 -7.62 7.45
N PHE A 73 -11.33 -8.46 8.43
CA PHE A 73 -12.28 -8.81 9.48
C PHE A 73 -12.09 -7.95 10.72
N SER A 74 -12.88 -6.90 10.85
CA SER A 74 -12.87 -6.00 11.99
C SER A 74 -13.72 -6.53 13.15
N LEU A 75 -13.37 -6.16 14.38
CA LEU A 75 -14.14 -6.47 15.60
C LEU A 75 -14.28 -7.98 15.89
N VAL A 76 -13.31 -8.76 15.46
CA VAL A 76 -13.24 -10.19 15.74
C VAL A 76 -12.26 -10.43 16.90
N ALA A 77 -12.74 -11.12 17.94
CA ALA A 77 -11.91 -11.52 19.10
C ALA A 77 -11.17 -12.83 18.80
N ASN A 78 -10.30 -12.82 17.79
CA ASN A 78 -9.50 -13.99 17.39
C ASN A 78 -8.12 -13.55 16.96
N ASP A 79 -7.11 -13.86 17.75
CA ASP A 79 -5.70 -13.46 17.54
C ASP A 79 -5.04 -14.13 16.31
N HIS A 80 -5.71 -15.09 15.66
CA HIS A 80 -5.21 -15.75 14.45
C HIS A 80 -5.60 -15.04 13.16
N ILE A 81 -6.48 -14.03 13.24
CA ILE A 81 -6.89 -13.25 12.06
C ILE A 81 -5.80 -12.27 11.66
N SER A 82 -5.61 -12.11 10.36
CA SER A 82 -4.52 -11.30 9.79
C SER A 82 -4.64 -9.82 10.14
N HIS A 83 -3.56 -9.28 10.70
CA HIS A 83 -3.36 -7.85 10.86
C HIS A 83 -2.63 -7.26 9.65
N ARG A 84 -2.85 -5.97 9.40
CA ARG A 84 -2.27 -5.25 8.25
C ARG A 84 -0.74 -5.28 8.23
N VAL A 85 -0.09 -5.31 9.39
CA VAL A 85 1.38 -5.44 9.48
C VAL A 85 1.88 -6.74 8.84
N LEU A 86 1.15 -7.86 9.00
CA LEU A 86 1.52 -9.12 8.39
C LEU A 86 1.35 -9.07 6.87
N HIS A 87 0.24 -8.47 6.41
CA HIS A 87 -0.04 -8.31 4.98
C HIS A 87 1.11 -7.59 4.26
N VAL A 88 1.53 -6.40 4.72
CA VAL A 88 2.60 -5.63 4.05
C VAL A 88 3.94 -6.38 4.04
N GLN A 89 4.22 -7.19 5.07
CA GLN A 89 5.39 -8.06 5.09
C GLN A 89 5.30 -9.19 4.05
N LEU A 90 4.12 -9.79 3.88
CA LEU A 90 3.89 -10.81 2.86
C LEU A 90 4.01 -10.22 1.46
N VAL A 91 3.43 -9.04 1.19
CA VAL A 91 3.61 -8.31 -0.07
C VAL A 91 5.08 -8.08 -0.36
N SER A 92 5.85 -7.59 0.61
CA SER A 92 7.30 -7.38 0.47
C SER A 92 8.04 -8.70 0.13
N ARG A 93 7.71 -9.80 0.79
CA ARG A 93 8.34 -11.10 0.54
C ARG A 93 8.02 -11.64 -0.86
N ILE A 94 6.76 -11.53 -1.28
CA ILE A 94 6.29 -11.94 -2.62
C ILE A 94 6.96 -11.08 -3.68
N ALA A 95 6.88 -9.75 -3.56
CA ALA A 95 7.45 -8.81 -4.52
C ALA A 95 8.97 -9.02 -4.70
N ARG A 96 9.71 -9.17 -3.61
CA ARG A 96 11.15 -9.44 -3.65
C ARG A 96 11.48 -10.81 -4.25
N THR A 97 10.62 -11.83 -4.04
CA THR A 97 10.81 -13.13 -4.69
C THR A 97 10.67 -12.99 -6.20
N ILE A 98 9.61 -12.36 -6.70
CA ILE A 98 9.41 -12.10 -8.13
C ILE A 98 10.57 -11.24 -8.67
N GLY A 99 10.88 -10.14 -7.99
CA GLY A 99 11.94 -9.21 -8.39
C GLY A 99 13.31 -9.85 -8.53
N ARG A 100 13.65 -10.80 -7.64
CA ARG A 100 14.91 -11.54 -7.72
C ARG A 100 15.03 -12.38 -9.00
N PHE A 101 13.97 -13.09 -9.39
CA PHE A 101 13.95 -13.84 -10.63
C PHE A 101 13.98 -12.93 -11.87
N LEU A 102 13.27 -11.80 -11.81
CA LEU A 102 13.23 -10.81 -12.88
C LEU A 102 14.45 -9.85 -12.87
N ARG A 103 15.35 -10.00 -11.91
CA ARG A 103 16.54 -9.15 -11.70
C ARG A 103 16.17 -7.66 -11.54
N LEU A 104 15.10 -7.37 -10.81
CA LEU A 104 14.65 -6.03 -10.45
C LEU A 104 15.27 -5.57 -9.12
N ASN A 105 15.13 -4.30 -8.79
CA ASN A 105 15.69 -3.71 -7.57
C ASN A 105 14.89 -4.12 -6.32
N GLU A 106 15.42 -5.08 -5.55
CA GLU A 106 14.76 -5.62 -4.35
C GLU A 106 14.55 -4.55 -3.27
N ASP A 107 15.41 -3.56 -3.13
CA ASP A 107 15.28 -2.49 -2.13
C ASP A 107 14.10 -1.56 -2.48
N LEU A 108 13.90 -1.26 -3.77
CA LEU A 108 12.75 -0.47 -4.22
C LEU A 108 11.43 -1.24 -4.03
N LEU A 109 11.42 -2.53 -4.37
CA LEU A 109 10.27 -3.41 -4.13
C LEU A 109 9.87 -3.43 -2.64
N GLU A 110 10.86 -3.58 -1.75
CA GLU A 110 10.64 -3.57 -0.31
C GLU A 110 10.08 -2.23 0.16
N ALA A 111 10.69 -1.11 -0.25
CA ALA A 111 10.25 0.22 0.16
C ALA A 111 8.80 0.51 -0.27
N ILE A 112 8.43 0.19 -1.51
CA ILE A 112 7.05 0.36 -1.99
C ILE A 112 6.09 -0.53 -1.19
N ALA A 113 6.42 -1.82 -1.04
CA ALA A 113 5.58 -2.79 -0.35
C ALA A 113 5.34 -2.43 1.12
N LEU A 114 6.35 -1.92 1.84
CA LEU A 114 6.19 -1.52 3.24
C LEU A 114 5.31 -0.26 3.40
N GLY A 115 5.28 0.61 2.40
CA GLY A 115 4.59 1.89 2.46
C GLY A 115 3.22 1.93 1.82
N HIS A 116 2.84 0.94 0.99
CA HIS A 116 1.68 1.05 0.11
C HIS A 116 0.36 1.29 0.88
N ASP A 117 0.10 0.56 1.93
CA ASP A 117 -1.15 0.53 2.70
C ASP A 117 -1.18 1.45 3.93
N ILE A 118 -0.12 2.24 4.17
CA ILE A 118 0.08 3.03 5.40
C ILE A 118 -1.03 4.06 5.64
N GLY A 119 -1.69 4.46 4.55
CA GLY A 119 -2.78 5.45 4.54
C GLY A 119 -4.16 4.90 4.84
N HIS A 120 -4.35 3.59 4.95
CA HIS A 120 -5.66 3.05 5.29
C HIS A 120 -6.18 3.61 6.61
N PRO A 121 -7.44 4.05 6.66
CA PRO A 121 -8.08 4.50 7.89
C PRO A 121 -8.48 3.30 8.76
N PRO A 122 -9.00 3.51 9.99
CA PRO A 122 -9.57 2.44 10.80
C PRO A 122 -10.61 1.61 10.04
N PHE A 123 -10.64 0.31 10.27
CA PHE A 123 -11.56 -0.65 9.63
C PHE A 123 -11.41 -0.81 8.11
N GLY A 124 -10.23 -0.49 7.55
CA GLY A 124 -9.89 -0.78 6.16
C GLY A 124 -10.81 -0.14 5.13
N HIS A 125 -11.26 -0.91 4.12
CA HIS A 125 -12.09 -0.41 3.02
C HIS A 125 -13.45 0.16 3.45
N PRO A 126 -14.23 -0.44 4.38
CA PRO A 126 -15.44 0.23 4.89
C PRO A 126 -15.16 1.60 5.52
N GLY A 127 -14.07 1.71 6.29
CA GLY A 127 -13.64 2.99 6.86
C GLY A 127 -13.24 4.01 5.80
N GLU A 128 -12.61 3.56 4.73
CA GLU A 128 -12.26 4.39 3.57
C GLU A 128 -13.51 4.95 2.88
N GLU A 129 -14.54 4.13 2.65
CA GLU A 129 -15.82 4.58 2.09
C GLU A 129 -16.46 5.67 2.96
N TYR A 130 -16.54 5.44 4.29
CA TYR A 130 -17.17 6.41 5.22
C TYR A 130 -16.38 7.72 5.29
N LEU A 131 -15.05 7.64 5.34
CA LEU A 131 -14.21 8.82 5.35
C LEU A 131 -14.25 9.56 4.01
N SER A 132 -14.39 8.84 2.91
CA SER A 132 -14.55 9.42 1.56
C SER A 132 -15.86 10.23 1.44
N GLU A 133 -16.97 9.68 1.91
CA GLU A 133 -18.26 10.40 1.97
C GLU A 133 -18.15 11.69 2.79
N LEU A 134 -17.56 11.61 4.00
CA LEU A 134 -17.40 12.76 4.87
C LEU A 134 -16.45 13.81 4.28
N CYS A 135 -15.40 13.40 3.58
CA CYS A 135 -14.54 14.32 2.84
C CYS A 135 -15.33 15.10 1.79
N GLN A 136 -16.12 14.41 0.97
CA GLN A 136 -16.92 15.03 -0.09
C GLN A 136 -17.98 15.99 0.47
N GLU A 137 -18.69 15.60 1.54
CA GLU A 137 -19.66 16.45 2.25
C GLU A 137 -19.03 17.76 2.76
N ASN A 138 -17.72 17.76 3.02
CA ASN A 138 -16.97 18.91 3.53
C ASN A 138 -16.05 19.58 2.46
N GLY A 139 -16.34 19.36 1.18
CA GLY A 139 -15.68 20.05 0.07
C GLY A 139 -14.26 19.58 -0.24
N LEU A 140 -13.88 18.40 0.25
CA LEU A 140 -12.62 17.75 -0.09
C LEU A 140 -12.79 16.75 -1.24
N SER A 141 -11.68 16.39 -1.89
CA SER A 141 -11.65 15.23 -2.79
C SER A 141 -12.02 13.95 -2.03
N PRO A 142 -12.58 12.94 -2.71
CA PRO A 142 -12.81 11.62 -2.13
C PRO A 142 -11.55 11.09 -1.48
N PHE A 143 -11.70 10.44 -0.33
CA PHE A 143 -10.58 9.83 0.36
C PHE A 143 -10.08 8.59 -0.41
N GLN A 144 -8.78 8.42 -0.49
CA GLN A 144 -8.10 7.27 -1.09
C GLN A 144 -6.89 6.92 -0.23
N HIS A 145 -6.79 5.64 0.18
CA HIS A 145 -5.72 5.20 1.10
C HIS A 145 -4.32 5.35 0.51
N ASN A 146 -4.13 5.09 -0.79
CA ASN A 146 -2.86 5.26 -1.49
C ASN A 146 -2.40 6.72 -1.54
N VAL A 147 -3.31 7.66 -1.79
CA VAL A 147 -3.06 9.12 -1.69
C VAL A 147 -2.69 9.50 -0.27
N GLN A 148 -3.40 8.94 0.71
CA GLN A 148 -3.12 9.19 2.13
C GLN A 148 -1.80 8.58 2.59
N SER A 149 -1.39 7.43 2.03
CA SER A 149 -0.07 6.82 2.26
C SER A 149 1.04 7.80 1.89
N VAL A 150 0.95 8.37 0.70
CA VAL A 150 1.89 9.40 0.24
C VAL A 150 1.84 10.65 1.14
N ARG A 151 0.65 11.12 1.54
CA ARG A 151 0.53 12.28 2.43
C ARG A 151 1.24 12.07 3.77
N PHE A 152 1.06 10.91 4.40
CA PHE A 152 1.75 10.61 5.66
C PHE A 152 3.26 10.67 5.49
N LEU A 153 3.79 10.01 4.49
CA LEU A 153 5.22 9.86 4.29
C LEU A 153 5.92 11.11 3.73
N ASP A 154 5.26 11.85 2.82
CA ASP A 154 5.87 12.99 2.11
C ASP A 154 5.53 14.35 2.73
N ARG A 155 4.39 14.50 3.44
CA ARG A 155 3.85 15.82 3.82
C ARG A 155 3.43 16.00 5.27
N LEU A 156 3.03 14.96 6.00
CA LEU A 156 2.43 15.10 7.33
C LEU A 156 3.41 14.80 8.45
N GLU A 157 4.19 13.73 8.35
CA GLU A 157 5.12 13.35 9.39
C GLU A 157 6.31 14.31 9.54
N ARG A 158 7.03 14.22 10.63
CA ARG A 158 8.19 15.05 10.97
C ARG A 158 7.89 16.56 10.98
N GLY A 159 6.70 16.93 11.47
CA GLY A 159 6.26 18.33 11.52
C GLY A 159 6.03 18.94 10.14
N GLY A 160 5.45 18.19 9.23
CA GLY A 160 5.10 18.64 7.88
C GLY A 160 6.24 18.55 6.86
N ARG A 161 7.43 18.05 7.27
CA ARG A 161 8.59 17.95 6.36
C ARG A 161 8.64 16.64 5.58
N GLY A 162 7.89 15.63 6.01
CA GLY A 162 7.95 14.28 5.45
C GLY A 162 9.33 13.61 5.58
N TRP A 163 9.45 12.41 5.05
CA TRP A 163 10.63 11.56 5.15
C TRP A 163 11.64 11.75 4.01
N ASN A 164 11.34 12.58 3.03
CA ASN A 164 12.16 12.79 1.83
C ASN A 164 12.46 11.46 1.10
N LEU A 165 11.42 10.66 0.90
CA LEU A 165 11.52 9.42 0.12
C LEU A 165 11.83 9.72 -1.34
N THR A 166 12.30 8.74 -2.08
CA THR A 166 12.49 8.87 -3.52
C THR A 166 11.15 8.96 -4.24
N VAL A 167 11.14 9.64 -5.37
CA VAL A 167 9.96 9.77 -6.22
C VAL A 167 9.48 8.39 -6.69
N GLN A 168 10.40 7.49 -7.00
CA GLN A 168 10.07 6.14 -7.44
C GLN A 168 9.35 5.33 -6.35
N THR A 169 9.78 5.44 -5.10
CA THR A 169 9.09 4.82 -3.96
C THR A 169 7.70 5.43 -3.75
N LEU A 170 7.59 6.76 -3.78
CA LEU A 170 6.31 7.46 -3.62
C LEU A 170 5.34 7.15 -4.76
N ASP A 171 5.83 7.05 -6.00
CA ASP A 171 5.03 6.71 -7.17
C ASP A 171 4.50 5.27 -7.10
N GLY A 172 5.35 4.31 -6.73
CA GLY A 172 4.92 2.94 -6.52
C GLY A 172 3.85 2.82 -5.44
N ILE A 173 3.99 3.56 -4.32
CA ILE A 173 2.97 3.65 -3.27
C ILE A 173 1.67 4.29 -3.80
N LEU A 174 1.75 5.35 -4.58
CA LEU A 174 0.57 6.03 -5.12
C LEU A 174 -0.21 5.17 -6.11
N CYS A 175 0.46 4.33 -6.89
CA CYS A 175 -0.09 3.59 -8.02
C CYS A 175 -0.24 2.08 -7.76
N HIS A 176 -0.14 1.63 -6.49
CA HIS A 176 -0.32 0.20 -6.17
C HIS A 176 -1.76 -0.25 -6.30
N ASP A 177 -2.72 0.64 -6.09
CA ASP A 177 -4.14 0.37 -6.19
C ASP A 177 -4.60 0.23 -7.64
N GLY A 178 -5.77 -0.33 -7.79
CA GLY A 178 -6.41 -0.52 -9.07
C GLY A 178 -6.38 -1.98 -9.49
N GLU A 179 -7.55 -2.58 -9.45
CA GLU A 179 -7.75 -3.92 -9.95
C GLU A 179 -7.79 -3.86 -11.48
N SER A 180 -6.61 -4.00 -12.09
CA SER A 180 -6.55 -4.14 -13.54
C SER A 180 -7.11 -5.50 -13.93
N ASP A 181 -8.11 -5.53 -14.81
CA ASP A 181 -8.56 -6.75 -15.49
C ASP A 181 -7.55 -7.24 -16.54
N ARG A 182 -6.43 -6.53 -16.68
CA ARG A 182 -5.37 -6.86 -17.61
C ARG A 182 -4.51 -7.98 -17.05
N ALA A 183 -4.20 -8.95 -17.88
CA ALA A 183 -3.26 -10.01 -17.50
C ALA A 183 -1.85 -9.48 -17.27
N SER A 184 -1.46 -8.36 -17.89
CA SER A 184 -0.12 -7.77 -17.80
C SER A 184 -0.18 -6.27 -17.59
N LEU A 185 0.75 -5.76 -16.76
CA LEU A 185 1.01 -4.36 -16.47
C LEU A 185 2.28 -3.90 -17.17
N ALA A 186 2.28 -2.66 -17.65
CA ALA A 186 3.48 -2.00 -18.17
C ALA A 186 3.77 -0.75 -17.31
N PRO A 187 5.04 -0.44 -17.02
CA PRO A 187 5.39 0.80 -16.35
C PRO A 187 5.04 2.01 -17.23
N GLY A 188 4.65 3.08 -16.57
CA GLY A 188 4.46 4.39 -17.20
C GLY A 188 5.79 5.06 -17.55
N PRO A 189 5.75 6.33 -18.03
CA PRO A 189 6.95 7.09 -18.33
C PRO A 189 7.77 7.35 -17.07
N GLU A 190 9.09 7.54 -17.25
CA GLU A 190 9.98 8.04 -16.19
C GLU A 190 9.41 9.31 -15.55
N ILE A 191 9.59 9.44 -14.24
CA ILE A 191 8.98 10.50 -13.47
C ILE A 191 10.02 11.24 -12.62
N ASP A 192 9.97 12.57 -12.66
CA ASP A 192 10.69 13.47 -11.77
C ASP A 192 9.77 14.02 -10.66
N CYS A 193 10.29 14.90 -9.81
CA CYS A 193 9.50 15.50 -8.72
C CYS A 193 8.26 16.26 -9.21
N ARG A 194 8.37 16.96 -10.35
CA ARG A 194 7.25 17.72 -10.91
C ARG A 194 6.19 16.79 -11.49
N GLY A 195 6.60 15.84 -12.31
CA GLY A 195 5.70 14.85 -12.89
C GLY A 195 4.98 14.04 -11.81
N PHE A 196 5.68 13.72 -10.69
CA PHE A 196 5.05 13.07 -9.53
C PHE A 196 3.99 13.95 -8.88
N ASP A 197 4.26 15.25 -8.68
CA ASP A 197 3.27 16.17 -8.10
C ASP A 197 2.02 16.31 -9.00
N GLU A 198 2.21 16.37 -10.31
CA GLU A 198 1.11 16.37 -11.27
C GLU A 198 0.29 15.06 -11.20
N LYS A 199 0.97 13.92 -11.17
CA LYS A 199 0.33 12.59 -11.05
C LYS A 199 -0.41 12.42 -9.73
N PHE A 200 0.20 12.83 -8.61
CA PHE A 200 -0.43 12.85 -7.29
C PHE A 200 -1.72 13.67 -7.31
N PHE A 201 -1.68 14.87 -7.89
CA PHE A 201 -2.82 15.76 -7.98
C PHE A 201 -3.97 15.18 -8.84
N ILE A 202 -3.63 14.52 -9.95
CA ILE A 202 -4.60 13.83 -10.80
C ILE A 202 -5.26 12.68 -10.01
N LYS A 203 -4.46 11.84 -9.34
CA LYS A 203 -4.96 10.71 -8.55
C LYS A 203 -5.85 11.17 -7.40
N GLU A 204 -5.44 12.20 -6.67
CA GLU A 204 -6.19 12.77 -5.55
C GLU A 204 -7.61 13.21 -5.95
N ARG A 205 -7.80 13.72 -7.18
CA ARG A 205 -9.09 14.22 -7.69
C ARG A 205 -9.92 13.19 -8.44
N GLY A 206 -9.26 12.14 -8.92
CA GLY A 206 -9.89 11.10 -9.72
C GLY A 206 -9.89 9.75 -9.01
N PRO A 207 -10.81 9.51 -8.06
CA PRO A 207 -10.92 8.19 -7.45
C PRO A 207 -11.21 7.15 -8.54
N GLY A 208 -10.56 5.99 -8.42
CA GLY A 208 -10.70 4.91 -9.42
C GLY A 208 -9.90 5.09 -10.71
N LEU A 209 -9.12 6.18 -10.86
CA LEU A 209 -8.19 6.30 -11.99
C LEU A 209 -7.07 5.26 -11.86
N ASP A 210 -6.98 4.40 -12.86
CA ASP A 210 -5.91 3.43 -13.02
C ASP A 210 -4.67 4.12 -13.63
N LEU A 211 -3.73 4.54 -12.77
CA LEU A 211 -2.47 5.15 -13.19
C LEU A 211 -1.35 4.11 -13.09
N PRO A 212 -0.60 3.84 -14.17
CA PRO A 212 0.49 2.88 -14.11
C PRO A 212 1.63 3.39 -13.22
N PRO A 213 2.26 2.53 -12.41
CA PRO A 213 3.52 2.87 -11.75
C PRO A 213 4.59 3.24 -12.78
N ALA A 214 5.50 4.14 -12.43
CA ALA A 214 6.56 4.57 -13.34
C ALA A 214 7.70 3.54 -13.49
N THR A 215 7.70 2.49 -12.68
CA THR A 215 8.77 1.47 -12.62
C THR A 215 8.22 0.06 -12.74
N ALA A 216 9.04 -0.86 -13.25
CA ALA A 216 8.71 -2.29 -13.26
C ALA A 216 8.53 -2.84 -11.85
N GLU A 217 9.31 -2.35 -10.89
CA GLU A 217 9.17 -2.68 -9.46
C GLU A 217 7.79 -2.28 -8.92
N GLY A 218 7.29 -1.11 -9.26
CA GLY A 218 5.93 -0.69 -8.88
C GLY A 218 4.85 -1.62 -9.45
N CYS A 219 5.01 -2.07 -10.71
CA CYS A 219 4.10 -3.05 -11.31
C CYS A 219 4.13 -4.40 -10.57
N VAL A 220 5.33 -4.87 -10.18
CA VAL A 220 5.46 -6.11 -9.39
C VAL A 220 4.79 -5.98 -8.03
N VAL A 221 4.97 -4.86 -7.30
CA VAL A 221 4.34 -4.68 -5.99
C VAL A 221 2.83 -4.68 -6.10
N ARG A 222 2.26 -4.05 -7.13
CA ARG A 222 0.82 -4.05 -7.38
C ARG A 222 0.24 -5.46 -7.58
N LEU A 223 0.95 -6.35 -8.29
CA LEU A 223 0.55 -7.76 -8.41
C LEU A 223 0.79 -8.54 -7.12
N ALA A 224 1.90 -8.27 -6.44
CA ALA A 224 2.24 -8.93 -5.19
C ALA A 224 1.23 -8.66 -4.08
N ASP A 225 0.62 -7.48 -4.07
CA ASP A 225 -0.46 -7.12 -3.16
C ASP A 225 -1.66 -8.04 -3.36
N VAL A 226 -2.16 -8.18 -4.59
CA VAL A 226 -3.25 -9.10 -4.93
C VAL A 226 -2.92 -10.55 -4.54
N ILE A 227 -1.71 -11.02 -4.87
CA ILE A 227 -1.26 -12.37 -4.54
C ILE A 227 -1.24 -12.59 -3.02
N ALA A 228 -0.85 -11.58 -2.25
CA ALA A 228 -0.74 -11.69 -0.80
C ALA A 228 -2.10 -11.81 -0.10
N TYR A 229 -3.13 -11.08 -0.57
CA TYR A 229 -4.41 -11.09 0.12
C TYR A 229 -5.37 -12.18 -0.37
N VAL A 230 -5.38 -12.51 -1.68
CA VAL A 230 -6.46 -13.32 -2.25
C VAL A 230 -6.63 -14.70 -1.60
N GLY A 231 -5.52 -15.40 -1.32
CA GLY A 231 -5.55 -16.69 -0.65
C GLY A 231 -5.61 -16.57 0.88
N ARG A 232 -5.03 -15.52 1.44
CA ARG A 232 -5.03 -15.29 2.88
C ARG A 232 -6.42 -14.99 3.41
N ASP A 233 -7.19 -14.16 2.71
CA ASP A 233 -8.56 -13.83 3.10
C ASP A 233 -9.48 -15.06 3.07
N ILE A 234 -9.23 -16.01 2.16
CA ILE A 234 -9.91 -17.31 2.13
C ILE A 234 -9.60 -18.10 3.42
N GLU A 235 -8.32 -18.21 3.82
CA GLU A 235 -7.95 -18.93 5.03
C GLU A 235 -8.58 -18.28 6.27
N ASP A 236 -8.55 -16.96 6.38
CA ASP A 236 -9.17 -16.25 7.49
C ASP A 236 -10.71 -16.46 7.51
N ALA A 237 -11.37 -16.45 6.34
CA ALA A 237 -12.79 -16.75 6.22
C ALA A 237 -13.16 -18.18 6.61
N ILE A 238 -12.29 -19.16 6.32
CA ILE A 238 -12.45 -20.55 6.73
C ILE A 238 -12.31 -20.67 8.27
N VAL A 239 -11.31 -20.00 8.86
CA VAL A 239 -11.12 -19.96 10.32
C VAL A 239 -12.34 -19.39 11.04
N LEU A 240 -12.99 -18.38 10.42
CA LEU A 240 -14.22 -17.76 10.93
C LEU A 240 -15.49 -18.56 10.63
N GLY A 241 -15.40 -19.66 9.88
CA GLY A 241 -16.56 -20.49 9.51
C GLY A 241 -17.51 -19.81 8.50
N LEU A 242 -17.05 -18.78 7.78
CA LEU A 242 -17.86 -18.09 6.76
C LEU A 242 -17.98 -18.90 5.48
N ILE A 243 -16.94 -19.63 5.11
CA ILE A 243 -16.88 -20.51 3.96
C ILE A 243 -16.17 -21.81 4.32
N ALA A 244 -16.42 -22.85 3.53
CA ALA A 244 -15.63 -24.08 3.52
C ALA A 244 -14.65 -24.10 2.35
N ARG A 245 -13.56 -24.84 2.46
CA ARG A 245 -12.57 -24.99 1.37
C ARG A 245 -13.19 -25.56 0.08
N SER A 246 -14.23 -26.40 0.22
CA SER A 246 -15.00 -26.94 -0.90
C SER A 246 -15.79 -25.90 -1.69
N ASP A 247 -16.07 -24.73 -1.10
CA ASP A 247 -16.83 -23.65 -1.72
C ASP A 247 -16.00 -22.88 -2.76
N ILE A 248 -14.67 -22.98 -2.71
CA ILE A 248 -13.77 -22.36 -3.70
C ILE A 248 -14.14 -22.93 -5.09
N PRO A 249 -14.33 -22.11 -6.12
CA PRO A 249 -14.70 -22.58 -7.45
C PRO A 249 -13.77 -23.69 -7.96
N ALA A 250 -14.35 -24.74 -8.54
CA ALA A 250 -13.60 -25.93 -8.94
C ALA A 250 -12.43 -25.62 -9.89
N GLU A 251 -12.63 -24.70 -10.81
CA GLU A 251 -11.60 -24.28 -11.76
C GLU A 251 -10.46 -23.52 -11.05
N CYS A 252 -10.77 -22.64 -10.09
CA CYS A 252 -9.75 -21.99 -9.28
C CYS A 252 -8.93 -23.02 -8.48
N ARG A 253 -9.59 -24.04 -7.89
CA ARG A 253 -8.88 -25.11 -7.19
C ARG A 253 -7.99 -25.94 -8.12
N ARG A 254 -8.42 -26.17 -9.35
CA ARG A 254 -7.65 -26.92 -10.35
C ARG A 254 -6.37 -26.18 -10.76
N LEU A 255 -6.47 -24.85 -10.98
CA LEU A 255 -5.38 -24.02 -11.52
C LEU A 255 -4.49 -23.42 -10.44
N LEU A 256 -5.10 -22.94 -9.35
CA LEU A 256 -4.39 -22.21 -8.31
C LEU A 256 -4.16 -23.04 -7.03
N GLY A 257 -4.89 -24.16 -6.88
CA GLY A 257 -4.92 -24.89 -5.62
C GLY A 257 -6.00 -24.42 -4.68
N ASP A 258 -6.07 -25.01 -3.50
CA ASP A 258 -7.11 -24.73 -2.51
C ASP A 258 -6.57 -24.29 -1.14
N SER A 259 -5.28 -24.13 -1.01
CA SER A 259 -4.62 -23.55 0.18
C SER A 259 -3.86 -22.29 -0.18
N ASN A 260 -3.71 -21.36 0.78
CA ASN A 260 -2.97 -20.13 0.57
C ASN A 260 -1.56 -20.37 0.00
N GLY A 261 -0.86 -21.39 0.52
CA GLY A 261 0.48 -21.74 0.03
C GLY A 261 0.52 -22.14 -1.44
N GLN A 262 -0.47 -22.93 -1.91
CA GLN A 262 -0.59 -23.33 -3.32
C GLN A 262 -0.98 -22.14 -4.20
N ILE A 263 -1.96 -21.35 -3.77
CA ILE A 263 -2.40 -20.16 -4.50
C ILE A 263 -1.22 -19.20 -4.72
N VAL A 264 -0.49 -18.87 -3.65
CA VAL A 264 0.71 -18.01 -3.75
C VAL A 264 1.77 -18.62 -4.66
N TYR A 265 2.03 -19.93 -4.52
CA TYR A 265 3.02 -20.63 -5.34
C TYR A 265 2.70 -20.55 -6.83
N HIS A 266 1.47 -20.87 -7.23
CA HIS A 266 1.07 -20.85 -8.64
C HIS A 266 1.06 -19.43 -9.21
N LEU A 267 0.51 -18.46 -8.48
CA LEU A 267 0.49 -17.07 -8.92
C LEU A 267 1.91 -16.48 -9.05
N VAL A 268 2.78 -16.67 -8.07
CA VAL A 268 4.17 -16.18 -8.12
C VAL A 268 4.94 -16.83 -9.26
N THR A 269 4.82 -18.15 -9.43
CA THR A 269 5.51 -18.88 -10.50
C THR A 269 5.04 -18.38 -11.85
N ASP A 270 3.73 -18.19 -12.03
CA ASP A 270 3.17 -17.75 -13.30
C ASP A 270 3.63 -16.31 -13.65
N VAL A 271 3.62 -15.38 -12.71
CA VAL A 271 4.18 -14.02 -12.94
C VAL A 271 5.65 -14.09 -13.37
N ILE A 272 6.47 -14.93 -12.73
CA ILE A 272 7.88 -15.06 -13.09
C ILE A 272 8.05 -15.58 -14.52
N MET A 273 7.23 -16.56 -14.92
CA MET A 273 7.35 -17.23 -16.22
C MET A 273 6.75 -16.41 -17.38
N HIS A 274 5.76 -15.56 -17.10
CA HIS A 274 5.03 -14.83 -18.15
C HIS A 274 5.34 -13.32 -18.17
N SER A 275 6.15 -12.82 -17.24
CA SER A 275 6.66 -11.45 -17.33
C SER A 275 7.72 -11.34 -18.42
N HIS A 276 7.67 -10.26 -19.19
CA HIS A 276 8.62 -9.97 -20.26
C HIS A 276 9.42 -8.70 -19.92
N LEU A 277 10.74 -8.87 -19.85
CA LEU A 277 11.70 -7.78 -19.67
C LEU A 277 12.70 -7.85 -20.83
N PRO A 278 12.67 -6.88 -21.78
CA PRO A 278 13.58 -6.88 -22.92
C PRO A 278 15.05 -6.68 -22.47
N GLU A 279 15.99 -7.18 -23.26
CA GLU A 279 17.43 -7.02 -23.02
C GLU A 279 17.89 -5.55 -23.14
N SER A 280 17.11 -4.74 -23.85
CA SER A 280 17.26 -3.29 -23.90
C SER A 280 15.88 -2.65 -23.87
N PRO A 281 15.67 -1.50 -23.19
CA PRO A 281 14.42 -0.76 -23.22
C PRO A 281 13.97 -0.36 -24.63
N ALA A 282 14.89 -0.31 -25.59
CA ALA A 282 14.61 -0.04 -27.00
C ALA A 282 14.04 -1.25 -27.78
N ASP A 283 14.19 -2.49 -27.24
CA ASP A 283 13.88 -3.73 -27.95
C ASP A 283 12.42 -4.18 -27.76
N GLY A 284 11.63 -3.46 -27.00
CA GLY A 284 10.21 -3.79 -26.78
C GLY A 284 9.61 -3.23 -25.50
N ASN A 285 8.36 -3.57 -25.27
CA ASN A 285 7.62 -3.12 -24.08
C ASN A 285 7.85 -4.08 -22.92
N ILE A 286 8.02 -3.51 -21.72
CA ILE A 286 8.00 -4.26 -20.47
C ILE A 286 6.56 -4.74 -20.21
N GLY A 287 6.41 -6.03 -19.88
CA GLY A 287 5.15 -6.61 -19.43
C GLY A 287 5.36 -7.41 -18.16
N ILE A 288 4.73 -6.98 -17.06
CA ILE A 288 4.74 -7.71 -15.78
C ILE A 288 3.35 -8.29 -15.56
N GLY A 289 3.22 -9.61 -15.51
CA GLY A 289 1.87 -10.17 -15.42
C GLY A 289 1.78 -11.68 -15.44
N PHE A 290 0.56 -12.13 -15.59
CA PHE A 290 0.14 -13.53 -15.61
C PHE A 290 -0.10 -14.01 -17.06
N SER A 291 -0.13 -15.35 -17.23
CA SER A 291 -0.78 -15.95 -18.38
C SER A 291 -2.27 -15.64 -18.38
N GLU A 292 -2.91 -15.68 -19.57
CA GLU A 292 -4.36 -15.44 -19.66
C GLU A 292 -5.17 -16.43 -18.81
N GLU A 293 -4.81 -17.73 -18.82
CA GLU A 293 -5.49 -18.77 -18.04
C GLU A 293 -5.44 -18.48 -16.53
N ILE A 294 -4.28 -18.11 -16.00
CA ILE A 294 -4.11 -17.80 -14.57
C ILE A 294 -4.74 -16.46 -14.21
N ALA A 295 -4.70 -15.47 -15.11
CA ALA A 295 -5.39 -14.20 -14.91
C ALA A 295 -6.91 -14.38 -14.82
N GLU A 296 -7.51 -15.26 -15.65
CA GLU A 296 -8.93 -15.59 -15.57
C GLU A 296 -9.28 -16.31 -14.26
N ALA A 297 -8.48 -17.28 -13.85
CA ALA A 297 -8.68 -18.00 -12.59
C ALA A 297 -8.56 -17.03 -11.38
N LEU A 298 -7.61 -16.10 -11.41
CA LEU A 298 -7.45 -15.09 -10.38
C LEU A 298 -8.66 -14.14 -10.32
N ARG A 299 -9.16 -13.68 -11.47
CA ARG A 299 -10.39 -12.87 -11.53
C ARG A 299 -11.59 -13.60 -10.94
N ALA A 300 -11.78 -14.87 -11.28
CA ALA A 300 -12.84 -15.69 -10.72
C ALA A 300 -12.69 -15.86 -9.18
N LEU A 301 -11.46 -16.05 -8.70
CA LEU A 301 -11.19 -16.18 -7.27
C LEU A 301 -11.43 -14.86 -6.51
N LYS A 302 -11.08 -13.72 -7.10
CA LYS A 302 -11.38 -12.38 -6.55
C LYS A 302 -12.89 -12.15 -6.48
N THR A 303 -13.64 -12.47 -7.53
CA THR A 303 -15.09 -12.38 -7.54
C THR A 303 -15.71 -13.23 -6.43
N PHE A 304 -15.23 -14.46 -6.26
CA PHE A 304 -15.66 -15.34 -5.17
C PHE A 304 -15.40 -14.69 -3.79
N ASN A 305 -14.19 -14.14 -3.55
CA ASN A 305 -13.88 -13.46 -2.28
C ASN A 305 -14.81 -12.25 -2.07
N TYR A 306 -15.05 -11.48 -3.13
CA TYR A 306 -15.92 -10.30 -3.04
C TYR A 306 -17.34 -10.68 -2.62
N GLU A 307 -17.93 -11.68 -3.27
CA GLU A 307 -19.31 -12.11 -3.01
C GLU A 307 -19.46 -12.86 -1.68
N ARG A 308 -18.54 -13.79 -1.39
CA ARG A 308 -18.70 -14.74 -0.29
C ARG A 308 -18.01 -14.32 1.02
N ILE A 309 -17.05 -13.41 0.95
CA ILE A 309 -16.26 -12.95 2.11
C ILE A 309 -16.55 -11.50 2.43
N TYR A 310 -16.27 -10.58 1.51
CA TYR A 310 -16.37 -9.14 1.82
C TYR A 310 -17.81 -8.66 1.92
N HIS A 311 -18.72 -9.27 1.16
CA HIS A 311 -20.15 -8.97 1.19
C HIS A 311 -20.96 -9.93 2.08
N ALA A 312 -20.32 -10.82 2.81
CA ALA A 312 -21.01 -11.68 3.77
C ALA A 312 -21.76 -10.84 4.84
N PRO A 313 -22.96 -11.27 5.27
CA PRO A 313 -23.72 -10.55 6.30
C PRO A 313 -22.94 -10.36 7.60
N GLU A 314 -22.14 -11.34 7.98
CA GLU A 314 -21.27 -11.33 9.17
C GLU A 314 -20.20 -10.24 9.10
N THR A 315 -19.61 -10.04 7.93
CA THR A 315 -18.61 -9.00 7.67
C THR A 315 -19.26 -7.59 7.66
N ARG A 316 -20.49 -7.49 7.16
CA ARG A 316 -21.21 -6.21 7.06
C ARG A 316 -21.96 -5.78 8.33
N ARG A 317 -22.28 -6.69 9.22
CA ARG A 317 -23.10 -6.42 10.41
C ARG A 317 -22.60 -5.29 11.33
N PRO A 318 -21.27 -5.13 11.61
CA PRO A 318 -20.78 -4.03 12.44
C PRO A 318 -20.77 -2.66 11.72
N GLN A 319 -20.89 -2.63 10.41
CA GLN A 319 -20.66 -1.42 9.60
C GLN A 319 -21.56 -0.23 9.94
N PRO A 320 -22.88 -0.37 10.21
CA PRO A 320 -23.74 0.78 10.55
C PRO A 320 -23.27 1.50 11.82
N GLY A 321 -22.84 0.76 12.85
CA GLY A 321 -22.28 1.33 14.08
C GLY A 321 -20.96 2.06 13.85
N ILE A 322 -20.05 1.45 13.05
CA ILE A 322 -18.79 2.07 12.68
C ILE A 322 -19.02 3.36 11.88
N ARG A 323 -19.94 3.36 10.92
CA ARG A 323 -20.30 4.54 10.12
C ARG A 323 -20.83 5.69 10.99
N ALA A 324 -21.68 5.38 11.98
CA ALA A 324 -22.16 6.37 12.93
C ALA A 324 -21.01 6.98 13.77
N CYS A 325 -20.07 6.15 14.23
CA CYS A 325 -18.88 6.62 14.93
C CYS A 325 -17.99 7.51 14.04
N TYR A 326 -17.81 7.16 12.76
CA TYR A 326 -17.07 8.00 11.80
C TYR A 326 -17.66 9.40 11.68
N ARG A 327 -18.98 9.51 11.52
CA ARG A 327 -19.67 10.79 11.44
C ARG A 327 -19.51 11.60 12.71
N ALA A 328 -19.78 10.99 13.87
CA ALA A 328 -19.68 11.67 15.16
C ALA A 328 -18.24 12.18 15.42
N LEU A 329 -17.21 11.36 15.15
CA LEU A 329 -15.83 11.76 15.31
C LEU A 329 -15.39 12.84 14.32
N PHE A 330 -15.85 12.75 13.07
CA PHE A 330 -15.52 13.75 12.07
C PHE A 330 -16.10 15.11 12.45
N GLU A 331 -17.38 15.18 12.83
CA GLU A 331 -18.05 16.41 13.27
C GLU A 331 -17.39 17.00 14.53
N HIS A 332 -17.05 16.13 15.50
CA HIS A 332 -16.37 16.54 16.73
C HIS A 332 -15.00 17.20 16.45
N HIS A 333 -14.15 16.52 15.69
CA HIS A 333 -12.80 17.03 15.40
C HIS A 333 -12.83 18.19 14.41
N LEU A 334 -13.75 18.22 13.48
CA LEU A 334 -13.95 19.37 12.60
C LEU A 334 -14.24 20.64 13.43
N ALA A 335 -15.17 20.55 14.39
CA ALA A 335 -15.48 21.67 15.28
C ALA A 335 -14.27 22.08 16.14
N GLN A 336 -13.46 21.12 16.60
CA GLN A 336 -12.25 21.35 17.35
C GLN A 336 -11.18 22.07 16.51
N PHE A 337 -10.84 21.55 15.33
CA PHE A 337 -9.83 22.12 14.46
C PHE A 337 -10.21 23.47 13.86
N ARG A 338 -11.51 23.78 13.71
CA ARG A 338 -11.99 25.12 13.35
C ARG A 338 -11.66 26.19 14.41
N ARG A 339 -11.57 25.81 15.70
CA ARG A 339 -11.36 26.72 16.84
C ARG A 339 -9.95 26.67 17.42
N ASP A 340 -9.04 25.91 16.83
CA ASP A 340 -7.70 25.69 17.38
C ASP A 340 -6.85 26.95 17.40
N GLY A 341 -6.20 27.24 18.55
CA GLY A 341 -5.28 28.35 18.70
C GLY A 341 -5.87 29.77 18.63
N GLY A 342 -7.20 29.93 18.81
CA GLY A 342 -7.88 31.23 18.78
C GLY A 342 -8.03 31.86 17.39
N LYS A 343 -7.66 31.12 16.34
CA LYS A 343 -7.87 31.50 14.93
C LYS A 343 -8.97 30.62 14.34
N ILE A 344 -9.89 31.25 13.59
CA ILE A 344 -10.90 30.53 12.82
C ILE A 344 -10.24 30.11 11.51
N ARG A 345 -10.08 28.80 11.28
CA ARG A 345 -9.57 28.25 10.04
C ARG A 345 -10.67 28.15 8.96
N ALA A 346 -10.28 28.16 7.72
CA ALA A 346 -11.18 27.83 6.62
C ALA A 346 -11.75 26.40 6.84
N GLU A 347 -13.01 26.20 6.46
CA GLU A 347 -13.71 24.93 6.69
C GLU A 347 -13.00 23.75 6.01
N THR A 348 -12.56 23.92 4.77
CA THR A 348 -11.82 22.92 4.02
C THR A 348 -10.46 22.58 4.64
N GLU A 349 -9.78 23.55 5.28
CA GLU A 349 -8.51 23.31 5.98
C GLU A 349 -8.73 22.47 7.23
N ALA A 350 -9.75 22.81 8.03
CA ALA A 350 -10.13 22.04 9.21
C ALA A 350 -10.60 20.63 8.85
N ALA A 351 -11.37 20.49 7.76
CA ALA A 351 -11.81 19.20 7.24
C ALA A 351 -10.62 18.33 6.79
N ALA A 352 -9.63 18.91 6.12
CA ALA A 352 -8.40 18.20 5.72
C ALA A 352 -7.61 17.71 6.93
N GLN A 353 -7.49 18.53 7.99
CA GLN A 353 -6.84 18.11 9.23
C GLN A 353 -7.62 17.00 9.94
N THR A 354 -8.95 17.10 9.96
CA THR A 354 -9.82 16.06 10.54
C THR A 354 -9.65 14.73 9.80
N ARG A 355 -9.67 14.76 8.48
CA ARG A 355 -9.40 13.58 7.63
C ARG A 355 -8.05 12.94 8.00
N ASP A 356 -6.99 13.74 8.01
CA ASP A 356 -5.63 13.25 8.25
C ASP A 356 -5.49 12.67 9.67
N PHE A 357 -6.16 13.28 10.65
CA PHE A 357 -6.18 12.82 12.03
C PHE A 357 -6.92 11.48 12.17
N ILE A 358 -8.14 11.37 11.62
CA ILE A 358 -8.94 10.12 11.67
C ILE A 358 -8.24 9.01 10.89
N ALA A 359 -7.74 9.28 9.68
CA ALA A 359 -6.99 8.29 8.90
C ALA A 359 -5.75 7.76 9.64
N GLY A 360 -5.18 8.57 10.52
CA GLY A 360 -4.05 8.22 11.36
C GLY A 360 -4.39 7.40 12.61
N MET A 361 -5.64 7.13 12.93
CA MET A 361 -6.02 6.32 14.09
C MET A 361 -5.82 4.83 13.81
N THR A 362 -5.59 4.05 14.89
CA THR A 362 -5.79 2.60 14.90
C THR A 362 -7.25 2.28 15.17
N ASP A 363 -7.68 1.05 14.94
CA ASP A 363 -9.09 0.64 15.16
C ASP A 363 -9.49 0.82 16.63
N ASP A 364 -8.64 0.39 17.57
CA ASP A 364 -8.90 0.51 19.01
C ASP A 364 -8.88 1.98 19.48
N TYR A 365 -7.96 2.80 18.97
CA TYR A 365 -7.93 4.22 19.31
C TYR A 365 -9.18 4.95 18.77
N PHE A 366 -9.62 4.62 17.56
CA PHE A 366 -10.86 5.15 16.98
C PHE A 366 -12.08 4.84 17.86
N LEU A 367 -12.23 3.58 18.29
CA LEU A 367 -13.34 3.18 19.16
C LEU A 367 -13.28 3.86 20.52
N SER A 368 -12.07 4.01 21.11
CA SER A 368 -11.90 4.74 22.36
C SER A 368 -12.33 6.19 22.22
N GLN A 369 -11.88 6.90 21.18
CA GLN A 369 -12.28 8.27 20.92
C GLN A 369 -13.78 8.41 20.66
N ALA A 370 -14.39 7.47 19.93
CA ALA A 370 -15.84 7.47 19.70
C ALA A 370 -16.62 7.30 21.02
N LYS A 371 -16.15 6.43 21.91
CA LYS A 371 -16.73 6.25 23.24
C LYS A 371 -16.59 7.49 24.12
N ASP A 372 -15.44 8.16 24.08
CA ASP A 372 -15.17 9.38 24.87
C ASP A 372 -16.13 10.53 24.51
N ILE A 373 -16.61 10.60 23.25
CA ILE A 373 -17.60 11.56 22.81
C ILE A 373 -19.05 11.08 22.95
N GLY A 374 -19.27 9.93 23.60
CA GLY A 374 -20.62 9.39 23.87
C GLY A 374 -21.24 8.62 22.70
N CYS A 375 -20.48 8.23 21.69
CA CYS A 375 -20.98 7.39 20.61
C CYS A 375 -21.15 5.94 21.06
N ALA A 376 -22.25 5.28 20.64
CA ALA A 376 -22.43 3.83 20.84
C ALA A 376 -21.48 3.07 19.94
N VAL A 377 -20.45 2.44 20.52
CA VAL A 377 -19.46 1.67 19.79
C VAL A 377 -19.88 0.22 19.65
N PRO A 378 -19.67 -0.41 18.48
CA PRO A 378 -19.91 -1.84 18.32
C PRO A 378 -18.90 -2.67 19.16
N GLU A 379 -19.39 -3.78 19.73
CA GLU A 379 -18.58 -4.68 20.54
C GLU A 379 -17.74 -5.63 19.66
N LYS A 380 -16.53 -5.98 20.15
CA LYS A 380 -15.74 -7.07 19.57
C LYS A 380 -16.47 -8.42 19.83
N ARG A 381 -16.44 -9.33 18.86
CA ARG A 381 -17.10 -10.64 18.90
C ARG A 381 -16.09 -11.75 18.92
#